data_06f3ae1f5874f1a7304fae0fe3979d4c
#
_entry.id   06f3ae1f5874f1a7304fae0fe3979d4c
#
_cell.length_a   1.000
_cell.length_b   1.000
_cell.length_c   1.000
_cell.angle_alpha   90.00
_cell.angle_beta   90.00
_cell.angle_gamma   90.00
#
_symmetry.space_group_name_H-M   'P 1'
#
loop_
_entity.id
_entity.type
_entity.pdbx_description
1 polymer ?
#
loop_
_entity_poly.entity_id
_entity_poly.type
_entity_poly.pdbx_seq_one_letter_code
_entity_poly.pdbx_strand_id
1 'polypeptide(L)' 'MKTIVYHFQVWDPATDQVIVPRLKSPADRIKNICHGEIIKGTGEQVEVSELDEHGRYDPARTRPNT' A
#
# COMPACT_ATOMS: atom_id res chain seq x y z
N MET A 1 10.59 13.34 -5.28
CA MET A 1 9.86 13.37 -3.99
C MET A 1 9.63 11.95 -3.52
N LYS A 2 9.87 11.70 -2.24
CA LYS A 2 9.74 10.37 -1.66
C LYS A 2 8.56 10.28 -0.72
N THR A 3 8.02 9.10 -0.58
CA THR A 3 6.95 8.82 0.38
C THR A 3 7.19 7.46 1.01
N ILE A 4 6.51 7.18 2.10
CA ILE A 4 6.58 5.88 2.74
C ILE A 4 5.27 5.15 2.49
N VAL A 5 5.37 3.92 2.02
CA VAL A 5 4.22 3.05 1.75
C VAL A 5 4.24 1.88 2.71
N TYR A 6 3.08 1.33 3.01
CA TYR A 6 2.91 0.26 3.98
C TYR A 6 1.98 -0.81 3.45
N HIS A 7 2.16 -2.03 3.94
CA HIS A 7 1.08 -3.01 3.91
C HIS A 7 0.06 -2.63 4.99
N PHE A 8 -1.17 -2.99 4.75
CA PHE A 8 -2.26 -2.68 5.67
C PHE A 8 -3.31 -3.77 5.57
N GLN A 9 -4.19 -3.80 6.54
CA GLN A 9 -5.28 -4.76 6.55
C GLN A 9 -6.61 -4.02 6.53
N VAL A 10 -7.58 -4.59 5.83
CA VAL A 10 -8.92 -4.05 5.76
C VAL A 10 -9.91 -5.14 6.09
N TRP A 11 -10.99 -4.75 6.75
CA TRP A 11 -12.10 -5.64 7.06
C TRP A 11 -13.03 -5.73 5.85
N ASP A 12 -13.32 -6.95 5.43
CA ASP A 12 -14.28 -7.19 4.36
C ASP A 12 -15.59 -7.70 4.97
N PRO A 13 -16.63 -6.86 5.04
CA PRO A 13 -17.90 -7.26 5.62
C PRO A 13 -18.63 -8.35 4.83
N ALA A 14 -18.35 -8.46 3.53
CA ALA A 14 -18.99 -9.46 2.69
C ALA A 14 -18.57 -10.88 3.03
N THR A 15 -17.29 -11.05 3.39
CA THR A 15 -16.73 -12.37 3.73
C THR A 15 -16.43 -12.54 5.20
N ASP A 16 -16.62 -11.48 5.99
CA ASP A 16 -16.31 -11.48 7.44
C ASP A 16 -14.83 -11.81 7.69
N GLN A 17 -13.95 -11.31 6.84
CA GLN A 17 -12.52 -11.60 6.91
C GLN A 17 -11.68 -10.35 6.83
N VAL A 18 -10.48 -10.41 7.40
CA VAL A 18 -9.47 -9.39 7.24
C VAL A 18 -8.65 -9.71 6.00
N ILE A 19 -8.48 -8.72 5.13
CA ILE A 19 -7.74 -8.86 3.88
C ILE A 19 -6.51 -7.99 3.96
N VAL A 20 -5.37 -8.51 3.51
CA VAL A 20 -4.13 -7.75 3.34
C VAL A 20 -3.88 -7.61 1.85
N PRO A 21 -4.15 -6.44 1.26
CA PRO A 21 -3.88 -6.24 -0.16
C PRO A 21 -2.40 -6.41 -0.48
N ARG A 22 -2.13 -6.92 -1.66
CA ARG A 22 -0.76 -7.15 -2.11
C ARG A 22 0.00 -5.84 -2.31
N LEU A 23 -0.68 -4.81 -2.73
CA LEU A 23 -0.06 -3.51 -2.99
C LEU A 23 0.04 -2.70 -1.70
N LYS A 24 1.14 -1.98 -1.57
CA LYS A 24 1.34 -1.03 -0.48
C LYS A 24 0.75 0.32 -0.83
N SER A 25 0.44 1.10 0.18
CA SER A 25 -0.11 2.45 -0.01
C SER A 25 0.47 3.40 1.02
N PRO A 26 0.53 4.70 0.71
CA PRO A 26 0.89 5.72 1.71
C PRO A 26 -0.15 5.77 2.83
N ALA A 27 0.29 6.24 4.00
CA ALA A 27 -0.56 6.30 5.18
C ALA A 27 -1.85 7.07 4.93
N ASP A 28 -1.76 8.21 4.25
CA ASP A 28 -2.94 9.03 3.98
C ASP A 28 -4.00 8.29 3.18
N ARG A 29 -3.55 7.54 2.17
CA ARG A 29 -4.46 6.78 1.35
C ARG A 29 -5.10 5.64 2.14
N ILE A 30 -4.31 4.96 2.96
CA ILE A 30 -4.82 3.88 3.80
C ILE A 30 -5.90 4.39 4.75
N LYS A 31 -5.64 5.55 5.35
CA LYS A 31 -6.55 6.14 6.33
C LYS A 31 -7.83 6.68 5.71
N ASN A 32 -7.69 7.43 4.60
CA ASN A 32 -8.79 8.24 4.08
C ASN A 32 -9.59 7.55 2.98
N ILE A 33 -8.99 6.60 2.28
CA ILE A 33 -9.63 5.92 1.16
C ILE A 33 -9.92 4.47 1.49
N CYS A 34 -8.92 3.76 1.99
CA CYS A 34 -9.06 2.32 2.24
C CYS A 34 -9.69 2.02 3.59
N HIS A 35 -9.63 2.95 4.53
CA HIS A 35 -10.09 2.75 5.91
C HIS A 35 -9.44 1.52 6.55
N GLY A 36 -8.16 1.31 6.20
CA GLY A 36 -7.41 0.16 6.68
C GLY A 36 -6.56 0.49 7.89
N GLU A 37 -5.92 -0.55 8.42
CA GLU A 37 -5.00 -0.45 9.54
C GLU A 37 -3.60 -0.79 9.06
N ILE A 38 -2.65 0.10 9.32
CA ILE A 38 -1.26 -0.09 8.90
C ILE A 38 -0.63 -1.23 9.69
N ILE A 39 0.05 -2.13 9.00
CA ILE A 39 0.79 -3.21 9.62
C ILE A 39 2.18 -2.69 9.96
N LYS A 40 2.54 -2.73 11.25
CA LYS A 40 3.84 -2.25 11.71
C LYS A 40 4.97 -3.05 11.07
N GLY A 41 6.06 -2.36 10.79
CA GLY A 41 7.26 -3.00 10.26
C GLY A 41 7.25 -3.21 8.76
N THR A 42 6.23 -2.74 8.05
CA THR A 42 6.11 -2.92 6.60
C THR A 42 6.43 -1.65 5.82
N GLY A 43 6.79 -0.56 6.50
CA GLY A 43 7.08 0.71 5.84
C GLY A 43 8.27 0.62 4.90
N GLU A 44 8.12 1.24 3.74
CA GLU A 44 9.17 1.26 2.73
C GLU A 44 9.19 2.63 2.07
N GLN A 45 10.37 3.25 2.01
CA GLN A 45 10.52 4.54 1.35
C GLN A 45 10.69 4.34 -0.14
N VAL A 46 9.84 4.98 -0.92
CA VAL A 46 9.86 4.88 -2.38
C VAL A 46 9.71 6.26 -3.00
N GLU A 47 10.07 6.37 -4.28
CA GLU A 47 9.80 7.59 -5.03
C GLU A 47 8.32 7.67 -5.38
N VAL A 48 7.76 8.86 -5.33
CA VAL A 48 6.36 9.07 -5.70
C VAL A 48 6.10 8.62 -7.13
N SER A 49 7.10 8.75 -8.00
CA SER A 49 6.99 8.33 -9.39
C SER A 49 6.84 6.81 -9.56
N GLU A 50 7.12 6.04 -8.52
CA GLU A 50 6.97 4.59 -8.56
C GLU A 50 5.55 4.14 -8.20
N LEU A 51 4.72 5.04 -7.75
CA LEU A 51 3.32 4.74 -7.45
C LEU A 51 2.54 4.66 -8.76
N ASP A 52 1.50 3.82 -8.75
CA ASP A 52 0.61 3.74 -9.90
C ASP A 52 -0.32 4.96 -9.96
N GLU A 53 -1.22 4.98 -10.94
CA GLU A 53 -2.16 6.09 -11.12
C GLU A 53 -3.12 6.26 -9.94
N HIS A 54 -3.27 5.22 -9.12
CA HIS A 54 -4.09 5.26 -7.91
C HIS A 54 -3.28 5.52 -6.65
N GLY A 55 -2.00 5.77 -6.78
CA GLY A 55 -1.12 6.03 -5.64
C GLY A 55 -0.68 4.78 -4.89
N ARG A 56 -0.72 3.61 -5.52
CA ARG A 56 -0.34 2.34 -4.89
C ARG A 56 1.04 1.91 -5.36
N TYR A 57 1.75 1.19 -4.50
CA TYR A 57 3.07 0.66 -4.80
C TYR A 57 3.04 -0.87 -4.82
N ASP A 58 3.55 -1.46 -5.90
CA ASP A 58 3.65 -2.92 -6.03
C ASP A 58 5.05 -3.36 -5.60
N PRO A 59 5.20 -3.98 -4.41
CA PRO A 59 6.51 -4.40 -3.92
C PRO A 59 7.10 -5.57 -4.73
N ALA A 60 6.28 -6.29 -5.47
CA ALA A 60 6.74 -7.38 -6.32
C ALA A 60 7.05 -6.91 -7.73
N ARG A 61 6.94 -5.63 -8.00
CA ARG A 61 7.19 -5.10 -9.33
C ARG A 61 8.65 -5.29 -9.71
N THR A 62 8.86 -6.01 -10.78
CA THR A 62 10.18 -6.14 -11.37
C THR A 62 10.45 -4.90 -12.19
N ARG A 63 11.42 -4.13 -11.78
CA ARG A 63 11.82 -2.97 -12.56
C ARG A 63 12.58 -3.42 -13.79
N PRO A 64 12.38 -2.77 -14.94
CA PRO A 64 13.26 -3.00 -16.07
C PRO A 64 14.69 -2.79 -15.58
N ASN A 65 15.54 -3.72 -15.88
CA ASN A 65 16.92 -3.63 -15.49
C ASN A 65 17.60 -2.62 -16.40
N THR A 66 17.59 -1.44 -15.97
CA THR A 66 18.17 -0.35 -16.72
C THR A 66 19.30 0.24 -15.94
#